data_d1c0f3df844e804ddcd4196379e32b27
#
_entry.id   d1c0f3df844e804ddcd4196379e32b27
#
_cell.length_a   1.000
_cell.length_b   1.000
_cell.length_c   1.000
_cell.angle_alpha   90.00
_cell.angle_beta   90.00
_cell.angle_gamma   90.00
#
_symmetry.space_group_name_H-M   'P 1'
#
loop_
_entity.id
_entity.type
_entity.pdbx_description
1 polymer ?
#
loop_
_entity_poly.entity_id
_entity_poly.type
_entity_poly.pdbx_seq_one_letter_code
_entity_poly.pdbx_strand_id
1 'polypeptide(L)'
;MDEIKAQKKALKKAYKKAKRKTVLGWKILTILCAILMVIFIPLCTILNTFDNTVAAFVGGTFWKLENEDPNAQYFTTDFSSPEEMVDYGLTVAQQVEAEGAALLMNNGALPLAKDAKVSTFSSSSVNLVYGGTGSGNIDASTADTLRTALEKVGVTVNPTLWDFYATGAGKDYTRANGGTVSTASATTAEVPWDVYTDDVKSSVAQYGDCLLYTSPSPRDPKTS
;
A
#
# COMPACT_ATOMS: atom_id res chain seq x y z
N MET A 1 58.21 1.34 67.28
CA MET A 1 56.73 1.28 67.55
C MET A 1 55.92 2.20 66.59
N ASP A 2 56.49 3.30 66.18
CA ASP A 2 55.77 4.28 65.32
C ASP A 2 55.64 3.87 63.83
N GLU A 3 56.63 3.15 63.31
CA GLU A 3 56.53 2.60 61.96
C GLU A 3 55.36 1.61 61.76
N ILE A 4 55.15 0.74 62.75
CA ILE A 4 54.05 -0.24 62.72
C ILE A 4 52.68 0.46 62.76
N LYS A 5 52.59 1.56 63.50
CA LYS A 5 51.37 2.37 63.54
C LYS A 5 51.12 3.12 62.22
N ALA A 6 52.19 3.59 61.59
CA ALA A 6 52.11 4.26 60.29
C ALA A 6 51.67 3.25 59.15
N GLN A 7 52.27 2.05 59.16
CA GLN A 7 51.87 1.00 58.21
C GLN A 7 50.41 0.54 58.40
N LYS A 8 49.96 0.36 59.64
CA LYS A 8 48.55 0.02 59.93
C LYS A 8 47.59 1.13 59.43
N LYS A 9 47.99 2.40 59.61
CA LYS A 9 47.17 3.55 59.14
C LYS A 9 47.12 3.61 57.62
N ALA A 10 48.22 3.36 56.91
CA ALA A 10 48.28 3.30 55.47
C ALA A 10 47.44 2.13 54.88
N LEU A 11 47.54 0.98 55.49
CA LEU A 11 46.77 -0.22 55.10
C LEU A 11 45.23 0.03 55.24
N LYS A 12 44.84 0.63 56.35
CA LYS A 12 43.46 0.98 56.66
C LYS A 12 42.90 2.02 55.68
N LYS A 13 43.75 2.97 55.23
CA LYS A 13 43.40 3.97 54.22
C LYS A 13 43.26 3.35 52.83
N ALA A 14 44.15 2.43 52.46
CA ALA A 14 44.10 1.69 51.20
C ALA A 14 42.86 0.78 51.10
N TYR A 15 42.57 0.05 52.19
CA TYR A 15 41.37 -0.76 52.31
C TYR A 15 40.08 0.06 52.18
N LYS A 16 39.98 1.20 52.87
CA LYS A 16 38.84 2.12 52.74
C LYS A 16 38.67 2.61 51.31
N LYS A 17 39.78 2.94 50.61
CA LYS A 17 39.77 3.44 49.22
C LYS A 17 39.31 2.35 48.26
N ALA A 18 39.80 1.10 48.42
CA ALA A 18 39.38 -0.05 47.64
C ALA A 18 37.90 -0.38 47.83
N LYS A 19 37.45 -0.46 49.11
CA LYS A 19 36.04 -0.67 49.45
C LYS A 19 35.12 0.39 48.87
N ARG A 20 35.55 1.67 48.88
CA ARG A 20 34.77 2.77 48.26
C ARG A 20 34.59 2.60 46.77
N LYS A 21 35.64 2.15 46.04
CA LYS A 21 35.57 1.92 44.60
C LYS A 21 34.59 0.78 44.28
N THR A 22 34.67 -0.32 45.01
CA THR A 22 33.77 -1.49 44.82
C THR A 22 32.32 -1.12 45.14
N VAL A 23 32.08 -0.40 46.26
CA VAL A 23 30.71 0.03 46.61
C VAL A 23 30.15 1.06 45.59
N LEU A 24 31.01 1.94 45.05
CA LEU A 24 30.60 2.86 44.01
C LEU A 24 30.19 2.12 42.74
N GLY A 25 30.98 1.15 42.32
CA GLY A 25 30.63 0.31 41.17
C GLY A 25 29.28 -0.39 41.31
N TRP A 26 29.03 -0.98 42.46
CA TRP A 26 27.73 -1.61 42.77
C TRP A 26 26.57 -0.59 42.78
N LYS A 27 26.78 0.59 43.33
CA LYS A 27 25.74 1.66 43.27
C LYS A 27 25.42 2.09 41.87
N ILE A 28 26.44 2.27 41.00
CA ILE A 28 26.23 2.63 39.61
C ILE A 28 25.46 1.53 38.89
N LEU A 29 25.85 0.27 39.10
CA LEU A 29 25.15 -0.86 38.50
C LEU A 29 23.68 -0.94 38.95
N THR A 30 23.41 -0.76 40.24
CA THR A 30 22.04 -0.75 40.77
C THR A 30 21.19 0.35 40.16
N ILE A 31 21.75 1.55 40.07
CA ILE A 31 21.06 2.68 39.45
C ILE A 31 20.78 2.39 37.96
N LEU A 32 21.75 1.85 37.23
CA LEU A 32 21.58 1.46 35.82
C LEU A 32 20.46 0.41 35.66
N CYS A 33 20.47 -0.62 36.49
CA CYS A 33 19.41 -1.65 36.48
C CYS A 33 18.03 -1.05 36.82
N ALA A 34 17.97 -0.13 37.77
CA ALA A 34 16.72 0.55 38.12
C ALA A 34 16.19 1.40 36.93
N ILE A 35 17.07 2.13 36.26
CA ILE A 35 16.70 2.90 35.05
C ILE A 35 16.20 1.96 33.95
N LEU A 36 16.90 0.85 33.71
CA LEU A 36 16.46 -0.12 32.72
C LEU A 36 15.08 -0.72 33.07
N MET A 37 14.83 -1.03 34.34
CA MET A 37 13.50 -1.51 34.76
C MET A 37 12.40 -0.47 34.49
N VAL A 38 12.64 0.79 34.81
CA VAL A 38 11.68 1.88 34.57
C VAL A 38 11.37 2.05 33.08
N ILE A 39 12.31 1.75 32.21
CA ILE A 39 12.11 1.80 30.74
C ILE A 39 11.43 0.52 30.24
N PHE A 40 11.93 -0.65 30.64
CA PHE A 40 11.46 -1.91 30.08
C PHE A 40 10.07 -2.35 30.57
N ILE A 41 9.69 -2.04 31.81
CA ILE A 41 8.38 -2.40 32.33
C ILE A 41 7.25 -1.74 31.51
N PRO A 42 7.22 -0.40 31.33
CA PRO A 42 6.19 0.21 30.51
C PRO A 42 6.28 -0.21 29.03
N LEU A 43 7.50 -0.40 28.51
CA LEU A 43 7.67 -0.89 27.13
C LEU A 43 7.04 -2.28 26.94
N CYS A 44 7.29 -3.23 27.85
CA CYS A 44 6.65 -4.54 27.82
C CYS A 44 5.13 -4.45 27.97
N THR A 45 4.64 -3.54 28.79
CA THR A 45 3.19 -3.34 28.96
C THR A 45 2.57 -2.83 27.66
N ILE A 46 3.21 -1.85 27.00
CA ILE A 46 2.76 -1.32 25.70
C ILE A 46 2.79 -2.43 24.65
N LEU A 47 3.89 -3.18 24.54
CA LEU A 47 4.02 -4.26 23.57
C LEU A 47 2.95 -5.35 23.78
N ASN A 48 2.66 -5.73 25.04
CA ASN A 48 1.58 -6.68 25.33
C ASN A 48 0.19 -6.12 25.01
N THR A 49 -0.03 -4.82 25.21
CA THR A 49 -1.33 -4.20 24.87
C THR A 49 -1.56 -4.17 23.36
N PHE A 50 -0.49 -4.01 22.60
CA PHE A 50 -0.53 -3.98 21.12
C PHE A 50 0.04 -5.28 20.51
N ASP A 51 -0.04 -6.39 21.21
CA ASP A 51 0.52 -7.69 20.81
C ASP A 51 0.11 -8.06 19.37
N ASN A 52 -1.15 -7.96 19.07
CA ASN A 52 -1.70 -8.22 17.74
C ASN A 52 -1.06 -7.33 16.65
N THR A 53 -0.86 -6.05 16.93
CA THR A 53 -0.28 -5.12 15.98
C THR A 53 1.21 -5.39 15.77
N VAL A 54 1.93 -5.64 16.87
CA VAL A 54 3.36 -5.95 16.84
C VAL A 54 3.62 -7.24 16.07
N ALA A 55 2.83 -8.29 16.33
CA ALA A 55 2.98 -9.57 15.66
C ALA A 55 2.63 -9.47 14.16
N ALA A 56 1.66 -8.64 13.76
CA ALA A 56 1.38 -8.37 12.35
C ALA A 56 2.59 -7.73 11.62
N PHE A 57 3.29 -6.83 12.30
CA PHE A 57 4.50 -6.21 11.73
C PHE A 57 5.70 -7.18 11.65
N VAL A 58 5.82 -8.08 12.61
CA VAL A 58 6.94 -9.04 12.67
C VAL A 58 6.67 -10.32 11.87
N GLY A 59 5.44 -10.45 11.32
CA GLY A 59 5.04 -11.66 10.59
C GLY A 59 4.74 -12.85 11.52
N GLY A 60 4.44 -12.58 12.78
CA GLY A 60 4.06 -13.62 13.75
C GLY A 60 2.62 -14.08 13.58
N THR A 61 2.34 -15.32 13.92
CA THR A 61 0.99 -15.84 14.03
C THR A 61 0.45 -15.63 15.45
N PHE A 62 -0.74 -15.04 15.55
CA PHE A 62 -1.39 -14.72 16.83
C PHE A 62 -2.03 -15.92 17.50
N TRP A 63 -2.34 -16.94 16.73
CA TRP A 63 -3.11 -18.07 17.17
C TRP A 63 -2.27 -19.33 17.03
N LYS A 64 -2.07 -20.01 18.13
CA LYS A 64 -1.60 -21.37 18.15
C LYS A 64 -2.81 -22.23 18.45
N LEU A 65 -3.21 -23.03 17.49
CA LEU A 65 -4.24 -24.05 17.72
C LEU A 65 -3.64 -25.11 18.63
N GLU A 66 -4.25 -25.31 19.79
CA GLU A 66 -3.95 -26.46 20.65
C GLU A 66 -4.81 -27.63 20.19
N ASN A 67 -4.19 -28.80 20.04
CA ASN A 67 -4.82 -30.01 19.51
C ASN A 67 -5.31 -29.92 18.06
N GLU A 68 -4.54 -29.27 17.21
CA GLU A 68 -4.79 -29.25 15.78
C GLU A 68 -4.72 -30.70 15.23
N ASP A 69 -5.81 -31.14 14.61
CA ASP A 69 -5.79 -32.37 13.82
C ASP A 69 -5.32 -32.01 12.39
N PRO A 70 -4.11 -32.42 11.97
CA PRO A 70 -3.59 -32.08 10.65
C PRO A 70 -4.42 -32.69 9.51
N ASN A 71 -5.32 -33.63 9.81
CA ASN A 71 -6.23 -34.24 8.83
C ASN A 71 -7.66 -33.68 8.94
N ALA A 72 -7.90 -32.73 9.84
CA ALA A 72 -9.22 -32.11 9.96
C ALA A 72 -9.54 -31.27 8.72
N GLN A 73 -10.60 -31.61 8.05
CA GLN A 73 -11.12 -30.87 6.92
C GLN A 73 -12.41 -30.17 7.35
N TYR A 74 -12.30 -28.90 7.71
CA TYR A 74 -13.45 -28.12 8.19
C TYR A 74 -14.36 -27.65 7.06
N PHE A 75 -13.79 -27.39 5.91
CA PHE A 75 -14.51 -26.94 4.72
C PHE A 75 -14.05 -27.75 3.51
N THR A 76 -14.99 -28.19 2.72
CA THR A 76 -14.72 -28.77 1.40
C THR A 76 -14.79 -27.67 0.36
N THR A 77 -13.91 -27.71 -0.61
CA THR A 77 -13.95 -26.84 -1.79
C THR A 77 -14.37 -27.63 -3.01
N ASP A 78 -15.14 -26.98 -3.90
CA ASP A 78 -15.52 -27.56 -5.19
C ASP A 78 -14.41 -27.41 -6.25
N PHE A 79 -13.31 -26.75 -5.89
CA PHE A 79 -12.19 -26.46 -6.78
C PHE A 79 -11.03 -27.43 -6.54
N SER A 80 -10.38 -27.84 -7.62
CA SER A 80 -9.25 -28.77 -7.59
C SER A 80 -7.93 -28.06 -7.24
N SER A 81 -7.86 -26.74 -7.44
CA SER A 81 -6.70 -25.92 -7.13
C SER A 81 -7.07 -24.47 -6.78
N PRO A 82 -6.18 -23.73 -6.10
CA PRO A 82 -6.36 -22.28 -5.89
C PRO A 82 -6.49 -21.49 -7.18
N GLU A 83 -5.78 -21.86 -8.23
CA GLU A 83 -5.82 -21.21 -9.55
C GLU A 83 -7.20 -21.34 -10.17
N GLU A 84 -7.79 -22.54 -10.16
CA GLU A 84 -9.15 -22.77 -10.64
C GLU A 84 -10.18 -21.92 -9.89
N MET A 85 -10.02 -21.78 -8.58
CA MET A 85 -10.87 -20.94 -7.76
C MET A 85 -10.74 -19.45 -8.16
N VAL A 86 -9.52 -18.98 -8.42
CA VAL A 86 -9.27 -17.59 -8.86
C VAL A 86 -9.91 -17.35 -10.23
N ASP A 87 -9.73 -18.24 -11.19
CA ASP A 87 -10.29 -18.11 -12.55
C ASP A 87 -11.81 -18.09 -12.51
N TYR A 88 -12.42 -18.94 -11.69
CA TYR A 88 -13.86 -18.91 -11.47
C TYR A 88 -14.30 -17.59 -10.84
N GLY A 89 -13.57 -17.11 -9.83
CA GLY A 89 -13.82 -15.83 -9.16
C GLY A 89 -13.77 -14.65 -10.15
N LEU A 90 -12.81 -14.64 -11.06
CA LEU A 90 -12.74 -13.63 -12.14
C LEU A 90 -13.95 -13.68 -13.06
N THR A 91 -14.41 -14.88 -13.41
CA THR A 91 -15.63 -15.07 -14.22
C THR A 91 -16.87 -14.51 -13.52
N VAL A 92 -17.01 -14.79 -12.21
CA VAL A 92 -18.11 -14.26 -11.40
C VAL A 92 -18.03 -12.73 -11.29
N ALA A 93 -16.82 -12.18 -11.09
CA ALA A 93 -16.62 -10.74 -11.04
C ALA A 93 -17.03 -10.05 -12.35
N GLN A 94 -16.71 -10.63 -13.49
CA GLN A 94 -17.16 -10.12 -14.80
C GLN A 94 -18.68 -10.14 -14.95
N GLN A 95 -19.34 -11.20 -14.48
CA GLN A 95 -20.80 -11.30 -14.50
C GLN A 95 -21.43 -10.22 -13.61
N VAL A 96 -20.92 -10.06 -12.40
CA VAL A 96 -21.41 -9.04 -11.45
C VAL A 96 -21.27 -7.64 -12.05
N GLU A 97 -20.13 -7.33 -12.69
CA GLU A 97 -19.92 -6.05 -13.35
C GLU A 97 -20.88 -5.84 -14.53
N ALA A 98 -21.07 -6.86 -15.36
CA ALA A 98 -21.98 -6.80 -16.51
C ALA A 98 -23.45 -6.59 -16.07
N GLU A 99 -23.88 -7.21 -14.98
CA GLU A 99 -25.22 -7.04 -14.43
C GLU A 99 -25.39 -5.73 -13.64
N GLY A 100 -24.31 -5.26 -13.01
CA GLY A 100 -24.29 -4.01 -12.23
C GLY A 100 -24.14 -2.74 -13.06
N ALA A 101 -23.61 -2.84 -14.30
CA ALA A 101 -23.39 -1.70 -15.16
C ALA A 101 -24.72 -1.13 -15.68
N ALA A 102 -24.98 0.14 -15.43
CA ALA A 102 -26.16 0.84 -15.93
C ALA A 102 -25.76 1.86 -17.00
N LEU A 103 -26.31 1.68 -18.21
CA LEU A 103 -26.17 2.67 -19.29
C LEU A 103 -27.21 3.78 -19.10
N LEU A 104 -26.76 4.91 -18.55
CA LEU A 104 -27.64 6.02 -18.19
C LEU A 104 -28.15 6.79 -19.40
N MET A 105 -27.32 6.89 -20.46
CA MET A 105 -27.67 7.57 -21.68
C MET A 105 -26.89 6.94 -22.86
N ASN A 106 -27.55 6.74 -23.97
CA ASN A 106 -26.92 6.33 -25.21
C ASN A 106 -27.61 7.02 -26.41
N ASN A 107 -26.88 7.85 -27.08
CA ASN A 107 -27.32 8.54 -28.30
C ASN A 107 -26.85 7.83 -29.59
N GLY A 108 -26.54 6.56 -29.52
CA GLY A 108 -26.06 5.74 -30.61
C GLY A 108 -24.53 5.56 -30.66
N ALA A 109 -23.80 6.06 -29.64
CA ALA A 109 -22.35 5.87 -29.56
C ALA A 109 -21.96 4.44 -29.19
N LEU A 110 -22.82 3.75 -28.45
CA LEU A 110 -22.61 2.36 -28.02
C LEU A 110 -23.65 1.42 -28.66
N PRO A 111 -23.28 0.16 -28.97
CA PRO A 111 -21.94 -0.43 -28.85
C PRO A 111 -20.96 0.16 -29.85
N LEU A 112 -19.68 0.22 -29.49
CA LEU A 112 -18.62 0.62 -30.42
C LEU A 112 -18.53 -0.38 -31.57
N ALA A 113 -18.18 0.10 -32.75
CA ALA A 113 -17.87 -0.76 -33.87
C ALA A 113 -16.67 -1.67 -33.53
N LYS A 114 -16.64 -2.86 -34.12
CA LYS A 114 -15.46 -3.70 -34.06
C LYS A 114 -14.30 -2.95 -34.71
N ASP A 115 -13.15 -3.01 -34.13
CA ASP A 115 -11.95 -2.29 -34.57
C ASP A 115 -12.01 -0.75 -34.39
N ALA A 116 -12.93 -0.24 -33.54
CA ALA A 116 -13.02 1.17 -33.23
C ALA A 116 -11.70 1.73 -32.69
N LYS A 117 -11.36 2.95 -33.08
CA LYS A 117 -10.18 3.66 -32.64
C LYS A 117 -10.56 4.68 -31.58
N VAL A 118 -10.01 4.51 -30.38
CA VAL A 118 -10.41 5.26 -29.19
C VAL A 118 -9.27 6.07 -28.63
N SER A 119 -9.54 7.32 -28.30
CA SER A 119 -8.65 8.17 -27.52
C SER A 119 -9.09 8.22 -26.06
N THR A 120 -8.20 7.81 -25.14
CA THR A 120 -8.46 7.79 -23.69
C THR A 120 -7.79 8.98 -23.04
N PHE A 121 -8.57 9.86 -22.45
CA PHE A 121 -8.10 11.09 -21.81
C PHE A 121 -7.97 10.95 -20.31
N SER A 122 -7.18 11.82 -19.70
CA SER A 122 -6.83 11.89 -18.29
C SER A 122 -5.71 10.94 -17.88
N SER A 123 -4.90 11.37 -16.94
CA SER A 123 -3.86 10.54 -16.30
C SER A 123 -4.44 9.27 -15.65
N SER A 124 -5.71 9.30 -15.29
CA SER A 124 -6.40 8.13 -14.75
C SER A 124 -6.57 7.01 -15.78
N SER A 125 -6.52 7.30 -17.10
CA SER A 125 -6.60 6.26 -18.14
C SER A 125 -5.39 5.32 -18.13
N VAL A 126 -4.20 5.84 -17.81
CA VAL A 126 -2.95 5.06 -17.72
C VAL A 126 -2.65 4.59 -16.30
N ASN A 127 -3.32 5.14 -15.30
CA ASN A 127 -3.11 4.84 -13.90
C ASN A 127 -4.44 4.68 -13.16
N LEU A 128 -5.12 3.57 -13.44
CA LEU A 128 -6.39 3.22 -12.79
C LEU A 128 -6.19 2.95 -11.29
N VAL A 129 -7.26 3.17 -10.53
CA VAL A 129 -7.32 2.78 -9.12
C VAL A 129 -7.88 1.37 -9.04
N TYR A 130 -7.01 0.38 -8.93
CA TYR A 130 -7.43 -1.02 -8.81
C TYR A 130 -7.88 -1.42 -7.41
N GLY A 131 -7.59 -0.61 -6.41
CA GLY A 131 -7.96 -0.90 -5.03
C GLY A 131 -7.66 0.27 -4.11
N GLY A 132 -8.09 0.14 -2.86
CA GLY A 132 -7.84 1.11 -1.80
C GLY A 132 -6.57 0.81 -1.01
N THR A 133 -6.45 1.47 0.14
CA THR A 133 -5.42 1.18 1.13
C THR A 133 -5.90 0.10 2.11
N GLY A 134 -4.98 -0.61 2.74
CA GLY A 134 -5.29 -1.66 3.72
C GLY A 134 -5.82 -2.94 3.07
N SER A 135 -6.90 -3.50 3.59
CA SER A 135 -7.49 -4.76 3.12
C SER A 135 -8.09 -4.71 1.72
N GLY A 136 -8.32 -3.52 1.17
CA GLY A 136 -8.79 -3.33 -0.20
C GLY A 136 -7.66 -3.18 -1.22
N ASN A 137 -6.40 -3.33 -0.80
CA ASN A 137 -5.26 -3.27 -1.70
C ASN A 137 -5.13 -4.56 -2.48
N ILE A 138 -4.91 -4.45 -3.79
CA ILE A 138 -4.65 -5.58 -4.67
C ILE A 138 -3.27 -5.43 -5.32
N ASP A 139 -2.72 -6.53 -5.81
CA ASP A 139 -1.54 -6.49 -6.67
C ASP A 139 -1.96 -6.02 -8.07
N ALA A 140 -1.69 -4.74 -8.37
CA ALA A 140 -2.04 -4.14 -9.64
C ALA A 140 -1.32 -4.79 -10.84
N SER A 141 -0.23 -5.54 -10.62
CA SER A 141 0.48 -6.25 -11.69
C SER A 141 -0.32 -7.39 -12.30
N THR A 142 -1.31 -7.90 -11.56
CA THR A 142 -2.20 -8.98 -12.00
C THR A 142 -3.45 -8.48 -12.72
N ALA A 143 -3.69 -7.16 -12.70
CA ALA A 143 -4.87 -6.55 -13.30
C ALA A 143 -4.59 -6.04 -14.72
N ASP A 144 -5.61 -6.12 -15.58
CA ASP A 144 -5.55 -5.49 -16.90
C ASP A 144 -5.51 -3.96 -16.77
N THR A 145 -4.69 -3.33 -17.59
CA THR A 145 -4.79 -1.88 -17.80
C THR A 145 -6.03 -1.58 -18.66
N LEU A 146 -6.50 -0.32 -18.62
CA LEU A 146 -7.59 0.10 -19.51
C LEU A 146 -7.27 -0.21 -20.99
N ARG A 147 -6.02 0.02 -21.40
CA ARG A 147 -5.56 -0.27 -22.76
C ARG A 147 -5.65 -1.77 -23.08
N THR A 148 -5.07 -2.61 -22.25
CA THR A 148 -5.10 -4.07 -22.49
C THR A 148 -6.50 -4.63 -22.47
N ALA A 149 -7.39 -4.12 -21.63
CA ALA A 149 -8.79 -4.53 -21.59
C ALA A 149 -9.54 -4.13 -22.87
N LEU A 150 -9.34 -2.91 -23.39
CA LEU A 150 -9.93 -2.47 -24.65
C LEU A 150 -9.39 -3.25 -25.86
N GLU A 151 -8.08 -3.47 -25.90
CA GLU A 151 -7.44 -4.27 -26.97
C GLU A 151 -7.93 -5.73 -27.00
N LYS A 152 -8.21 -6.34 -25.85
CA LYS A 152 -8.81 -7.69 -25.77
C LYS A 152 -10.18 -7.79 -26.41
N VAL A 153 -10.94 -6.71 -26.44
CA VAL A 153 -12.27 -6.68 -27.10
C VAL A 153 -12.22 -6.12 -28.53
N GLY A 154 -11.03 -5.92 -29.09
CA GLY A 154 -10.80 -5.53 -30.48
C GLY A 154 -10.80 -4.01 -30.70
N VAL A 155 -10.76 -3.20 -29.66
CA VAL A 155 -10.67 -1.74 -29.77
C VAL A 155 -9.21 -1.32 -29.80
N THR A 156 -8.86 -0.36 -30.68
CA THR A 156 -7.51 0.17 -30.79
C THR A 156 -7.39 1.48 -30.01
N VAL A 157 -6.54 1.49 -29.00
CA VAL A 157 -6.30 2.69 -28.19
C VAL A 157 -5.23 3.57 -28.84
N ASN A 158 -5.43 4.90 -28.83
CA ASN A 158 -4.49 5.88 -29.34
C ASN A 158 -3.13 5.78 -28.62
N PRO A 159 -2.09 5.26 -29.29
CA PRO A 159 -0.80 5.05 -28.63
C PRO A 159 -0.08 6.35 -28.28
N THR A 160 -0.21 7.37 -29.14
CA THR A 160 0.45 8.67 -28.94
C THR A 160 -0.10 9.38 -27.70
N LEU A 161 -1.42 9.37 -27.53
CA LEU A 161 -2.06 9.95 -26.34
C LEU A 161 -1.78 9.12 -25.08
N TRP A 162 -1.76 7.79 -25.22
CA TRP A 162 -1.40 6.90 -24.11
C TRP A 162 0.02 7.18 -23.62
N ASP A 163 0.99 7.21 -24.53
CA ASP A 163 2.40 7.45 -24.20
C ASP A 163 2.64 8.86 -23.65
N PHE A 164 1.85 9.84 -24.09
CA PHE A 164 1.86 11.18 -23.54
C PHE A 164 1.58 11.17 -22.02
N TYR A 165 0.57 10.42 -21.58
CA TYR A 165 0.26 10.30 -20.15
C TYR A 165 1.16 9.32 -19.42
N ALA A 166 1.58 8.22 -20.04
CA ALA A 166 2.34 7.18 -19.38
C ALA A 166 3.80 7.57 -19.11
N THR A 167 4.43 8.21 -20.10
CA THR A 167 5.88 8.49 -20.10
C THR A 167 6.24 9.88 -20.60
N GLY A 168 5.32 10.55 -21.27
CA GLY A 168 5.53 11.86 -21.90
C GLY A 168 5.31 13.04 -20.94
N ALA A 169 5.00 14.22 -21.52
CA ALA A 169 4.83 15.45 -20.76
C ALA A 169 3.63 15.45 -19.80
N GLY A 170 2.66 14.58 -20.04
CA GLY A 170 1.48 14.42 -19.19
C GLY A 170 1.70 13.59 -17.92
N LYS A 171 2.83 12.87 -17.80
CA LYS A 171 3.10 11.94 -16.71
C LYS A 171 3.14 12.58 -15.32
N ASP A 172 3.56 13.84 -15.24
CA ASP A 172 3.72 14.55 -13.98
C ASP A 172 2.39 15.11 -13.42
N TYR A 173 1.35 15.10 -14.24
CA TYR A 173 -0.02 15.47 -13.85
C TYR A 173 -0.79 14.26 -13.34
N THR A 174 -0.18 13.55 -12.40
CA THR A 174 -0.80 12.39 -11.79
C THR A 174 -1.60 12.78 -10.57
N ARG A 175 -2.59 11.96 -10.28
CA ARG A 175 -3.24 11.98 -8.98
C ARG A 175 -2.19 11.81 -7.89
N ALA A 176 -2.16 12.71 -6.90
CA ALA A 176 -1.35 12.51 -5.71
C ALA A 176 -1.82 11.21 -5.04
N ASN A 177 -0.92 10.25 -4.92
CA ASN A 177 -1.16 9.08 -4.10
C ASN A 177 -1.41 9.60 -2.68
N GLY A 178 -2.66 9.47 -2.21
CA GLY A 178 -3.01 9.83 -0.86
C GLY A 178 -2.01 9.17 0.09
N GLY A 179 -1.48 9.94 1.02
CA GLY A 179 -0.63 9.42 2.08
C GLY A 179 -1.33 8.34 2.91
N THR A 180 -0.94 8.18 4.13
CA THR A 180 -1.62 7.26 5.07
C THR A 180 -3.11 7.56 5.17
N VAL A 181 -3.88 6.56 5.54
CA VAL A 181 -5.37 6.59 5.65
C VAL A 181 -5.92 7.84 6.36
N SER A 182 -5.13 8.44 7.25
CA SER A 182 -5.51 9.64 8.02
C SER A 182 -5.26 10.97 7.30
N THR A 183 -4.48 11.00 6.21
CA THR A 183 -4.05 12.23 5.52
C THR A 183 -4.33 12.18 4.02
N ALA A 184 -5.15 11.23 3.57
CA ALA A 184 -5.49 11.06 2.17
C ALA A 184 -6.29 12.25 1.63
N SER A 185 -5.60 13.26 1.13
CA SER A 185 -6.20 14.20 0.19
C SER A 185 -5.91 13.67 -1.22
N ALA A 186 -6.93 13.18 -1.88
CA ALA A 186 -6.84 12.89 -3.30
C ALA A 186 -6.91 14.22 -4.05
N THR A 187 -5.77 14.73 -4.46
CA THR A 187 -5.71 15.81 -5.44
C THR A 187 -5.57 15.21 -6.82
N THR A 188 -6.47 15.56 -7.71
CA THR A 188 -6.38 15.23 -9.12
C THR A 188 -5.89 16.47 -9.86
N ALA A 189 -4.92 16.28 -10.75
CA ALA A 189 -4.46 17.34 -11.62
C ALA A 189 -4.70 16.89 -13.07
N GLU A 190 -5.47 17.67 -13.82
CA GLU A 190 -5.59 17.48 -15.25
C GLU A 190 -4.48 18.24 -15.99
N VAL A 191 -4.05 17.68 -17.12
CA VAL A 191 -3.02 18.28 -17.95
C VAL A 191 -3.57 19.52 -18.63
N PRO A 192 -2.97 20.72 -18.46
CA PRO A 192 -3.38 21.91 -19.18
C PRO A 192 -3.25 21.72 -20.70
N TRP A 193 -4.16 22.31 -21.47
CA TRP A 193 -4.22 22.11 -22.91
C TRP A 193 -2.98 22.56 -23.67
N ASP A 194 -2.26 23.55 -23.18
CA ASP A 194 -1.00 24.05 -23.71
C ASP A 194 0.18 23.09 -23.58
N VAL A 195 0.09 22.11 -22.70
CA VAL A 195 1.09 21.04 -22.53
C VAL A 195 0.95 19.97 -23.62
N TYR A 196 -0.25 19.81 -24.21
CA TYR A 196 -0.44 18.86 -25.30
C TYR A 196 0.30 19.30 -26.56
N THR A 197 1.19 18.44 -27.03
CA THR A 197 1.93 18.69 -28.28
C THR A 197 1.02 18.60 -29.50
N ASP A 198 1.45 19.20 -30.64
CA ASP A 198 0.67 19.14 -31.87
C ASP A 198 0.51 17.70 -32.39
N ASP A 199 1.50 16.84 -32.16
CA ASP A 199 1.41 15.41 -32.51
C ASP A 199 0.32 14.71 -31.73
N VAL A 200 0.23 15.00 -30.43
CA VAL A 200 -0.83 14.44 -29.56
C VAL A 200 -2.20 14.93 -30.00
N LYS A 201 -2.34 16.26 -30.26
CA LYS A 201 -3.59 16.85 -30.71
C LYS A 201 -4.04 16.27 -32.05
N SER A 202 -3.12 16.11 -33.00
CA SER A 202 -3.41 15.53 -34.30
C SER A 202 -3.75 14.04 -34.25
N SER A 203 -3.14 13.30 -33.32
CA SER A 203 -3.44 11.87 -33.15
C SER A 203 -4.89 11.62 -32.71
N VAL A 204 -5.48 12.52 -31.94
CA VAL A 204 -6.89 12.42 -31.53
C VAL A 204 -7.85 12.36 -32.71
N ALA A 205 -7.57 13.10 -33.76
CA ALA A 205 -8.41 13.04 -34.97
C ALA A 205 -8.33 11.70 -35.72
N GLN A 206 -7.21 10.98 -35.57
CA GLN A 206 -7.02 9.67 -36.20
C GLN A 206 -7.65 8.53 -35.35
N TYR A 207 -7.87 8.77 -34.06
CA TYR A 207 -8.48 7.86 -33.10
C TYR A 207 -9.74 8.46 -32.50
N GLY A 208 -10.59 8.98 -33.34
CA GLY A 208 -11.74 9.79 -32.97
C GLY A 208 -13.08 9.07 -33.03
N ASP A 209 -13.13 7.75 -33.24
CA ASP A 209 -14.39 6.99 -33.23
C ASP A 209 -15.11 7.10 -31.90
N CYS A 210 -14.33 7.14 -30.79
CA CYS A 210 -14.83 7.41 -29.46
C CYS A 210 -13.77 8.15 -28.62
N LEU A 211 -14.21 9.12 -27.84
CA LEU A 211 -13.39 9.75 -26.82
C LEU A 211 -13.83 9.22 -25.45
N LEU A 212 -12.96 8.49 -24.79
CA LEU A 212 -13.19 7.99 -23.46
C LEU A 212 -12.52 8.92 -22.46
N TYR A 213 -13.33 9.49 -21.57
CA TYR A 213 -12.86 10.32 -20.48
C TYR A 213 -13.07 9.59 -19.15
N THR A 214 -12.01 9.43 -18.39
CA THR A 214 -12.08 8.83 -17.07
C THR A 214 -12.24 9.92 -16.02
N SER A 215 -13.40 9.98 -15.36
CA SER A 215 -13.61 10.92 -14.26
C SER A 215 -12.70 10.56 -13.07
N PRO A 216 -11.92 11.51 -12.55
CA PRO A 216 -11.06 11.28 -11.40
C PRO A 216 -11.82 11.15 -10.09
N SER A 217 -13.10 11.47 -10.06
CA SER A 217 -13.93 11.37 -8.86
C SER A 217 -15.38 11.01 -9.22
N PRO A 218 -16.00 10.05 -8.52
CA PRO A 218 -17.43 9.78 -8.67
C PRO A 218 -18.32 10.94 -8.14
N ARG A 219 -17.71 11.97 -7.58
CA ARG A 219 -18.35 13.20 -7.15
C ARG A 219 -17.75 14.38 -7.91
N ASP A 220 -18.08 14.51 -9.18
CA ASP A 220 -17.97 15.83 -9.81
C ASP A 220 -19.32 16.55 -9.65
N PRO A 221 -19.43 17.56 -8.76
CA PRO A 221 -20.69 18.26 -8.54
C PRO A 221 -21.00 19.30 -9.62
N LYS A 222 -20.28 19.35 -10.73
CA LYS A 222 -20.36 20.41 -11.73
C LYS A 222 -20.71 19.97 -13.13
N THR A 223 -21.21 18.79 -13.34
CA THR A 223 -21.88 18.41 -14.57
C THR A 223 -23.39 18.61 -14.47
N SER A 224 -23.81 19.82 -14.13
CA SER A 224 -25.20 20.27 -14.30
C SER A 224 -25.23 21.46 -15.23
#